data_9d25dba3e79b637ec09d863332e82439
#
_entry.id   9d25dba3e79b637ec09d863332e82439
#
_cell.length_a   1.000
_cell.length_b   1.000
_cell.length_c   1.000
_cell.angle_alpha   90.00
_cell.angle_beta   90.00
_cell.angle_gamma   90.00
#
_symmetry.space_group_name_H-M   'P 1'
#
loop_
_entity.id
_entity.type
_entity.pdbx_description
1 polymer ?
#
loop_
_entity_poly.entity_id
_entity_poly.type
_entity_poly.pdbx_seq_one_letter_code
_entity_poly.pdbx_strand_id
1 'polypeptide(L)'
;MDQHNAARSGLKREQQLAAKVAELGATLHSKERITDIPEKYSAFGFKFFWNDGSIPEYNIQHVELKGGSKLGTTQEKLFFDLLKIQDNVYKGNLLYIFEGIMETHPCTQLFIHELNKLNRDDVAVMMYSELDEKSLKEVFA
;
A
#
# COMPACT_ATOMS: atom_id res chain seq x y z
N MET A 1 0.15 23.22 -8.82
CA MET A 1 0.62 22.78 -7.49
C MET A 1 2.08 22.39 -7.61
N ASP A 2 2.91 22.90 -6.75
CA ASP A 2 4.31 22.57 -6.83
C ASP A 2 4.58 21.15 -6.25
N GLN A 3 5.68 20.56 -6.67
CA GLN A 3 6.07 19.21 -6.26
C GLN A 3 6.34 19.11 -4.75
N HIS A 4 6.72 20.23 -4.15
CA HIS A 4 7.05 20.30 -2.73
C HIS A 4 5.81 20.03 -1.85
N ASN A 5 4.68 20.59 -2.22
CA ASN A 5 3.40 20.35 -1.51
C ASN A 5 2.91 18.92 -1.68
N ALA A 6 3.07 18.34 -2.87
CA ALA A 6 2.71 16.95 -3.11
C ALA A 6 3.57 15.99 -2.27
N ALA A 7 4.88 16.24 -2.18
CA ALA A 7 5.80 15.43 -1.38
C ALA A 7 5.47 15.51 0.11
N ARG A 8 5.15 16.71 0.62
CA ARG A 8 4.75 16.91 2.02
C ARG A 8 3.45 16.17 2.34
N SER A 9 2.47 16.19 1.43
CA SER A 9 1.22 15.48 1.64
C SER A 9 1.41 13.97 1.70
N GLY A 10 2.29 13.43 0.84
CA GLY A 10 2.64 12.01 0.85
C GLY A 10 3.31 11.60 2.15
N LEU A 11 4.31 12.36 2.59
CA LEU A 11 5.00 12.11 3.85
C LEU A 11 4.06 12.16 5.05
N LYS A 12 3.14 13.12 5.07
CA LYS A 12 2.16 13.26 6.14
C LYS A 12 1.26 12.02 6.21
N ARG A 13 0.78 11.52 5.08
CA ARG A 13 -0.05 10.30 5.03
C ARG A 13 0.71 9.07 5.51
N GLU A 14 1.99 8.95 5.14
CA GLU A 14 2.83 7.86 5.61
C GLU A 14 3.02 7.91 7.12
N GLN A 15 3.22 9.09 7.69
CA GLN A 15 3.33 9.29 9.14
C GLN A 15 2.03 8.95 9.86
N GLN A 16 0.90 9.32 9.29
CA GLN A 16 -0.42 8.96 9.82
C GLN A 16 -0.63 7.45 9.83
N LEU A 17 -0.23 6.78 8.75
CA LEU A 17 -0.31 5.32 8.69
C LEU A 17 0.58 4.67 9.74
N ALA A 18 1.82 5.14 9.89
CA ALA A 18 2.74 4.63 10.91
C ALA A 18 2.15 4.75 12.32
N ALA A 19 1.54 5.89 12.63
CA ALA A 19 0.88 6.12 13.91
C ALA A 19 -0.33 5.18 14.09
N LYS A 20 -1.12 5.01 13.05
CA LYS A 20 -2.29 4.13 13.07
C LYS A 20 -1.90 2.67 13.34
N VAL A 21 -0.90 2.15 12.63
CA VAL A 21 -0.47 0.77 12.82
C VAL A 21 0.23 0.57 14.17
N ALA A 22 0.88 1.61 14.70
CA ALA A 22 1.46 1.57 16.05
C ALA A 22 0.38 1.35 17.11
N GLU A 23 -0.76 2.01 16.98
CA GLU A 23 -1.91 1.80 17.86
C GLU A 23 -2.44 0.36 17.77
N LEU A 24 -2.29 -0.28 16.63
CA LEU A 24 -2.77 -1.65 16.39
C LEU A 24 -1.73 -2.72 16.79
N GLY A 25 -0.56 -2.32 17.24
CA GLY A 25 0.48 -3.24 17.72
C GLY A 25 1.56 -3.60 16.71
N ALA A 26 1.66 -2.85 15.63
CA ALA A 26 2.66 -3.07 14.59
C ALA A 26 3.60 -1.88 14.43
N THR A 27 4.77 -2.12 13.88
CA THR A 27 5.70 -1.08 13.46
C THR A 27 5.83 -1.11 11.94
N LEU A 28 5.68 0.06 11.33
CA LEU A 28 5.89 0.25 9.92
C LEU A 28 7.37 0.61 9.72
N HIS A 29 8.15 -0.34 9.22
CA HIS A 29 9.57 -0.09 8.95
C HIS A 29 9.73 0.79 7.73
N SER A 30 10.73 1.66 7.76
CA SER A 30 10.98 2.64 6.73
C SER A 30 11.18 2.02 5.35
N LYS A 31 11.01 2.85 4.33
CA LYS A 31 11.11 2.46 2.93
C LYS A 31 12.41 1.73 2.61
N GLU A 32 12.28 0.58 1.99
CA GLU A 32 13.40 -0.12 1.37
C GLU A 32 13.16 -0.15 -0.14
N ARG A 33 14.22 0.11 -0.88
CA ARG A 33 14.14 0.00 -2.33
C ARG A 33 14.06 -1.47 -2.73
N ILE A 34 13.15 -1.79 -3.62
CA ILE A 34 13.11 -3.11 -4.24
C ILE A 34 14.24 -3.16 -5.26
N THR A 35 15.22 -4.01 -5.04
CA THR A 35 16.50 -3.98 -5.77
C THR A 35 16.53 -4.83 -7.03
N ASP A 36 15.61 -5.79 -7.16
CA ASP A 36 15.63 -6.78 -8.25
C ASP A 36 14.81 -6.39 -9.47
N ILE A 37 14.53 -5.10 -9.63
CA ILE A 37 13.70 -4.61 -10.72
C ILE A 37 14.47 -3.60 -11.56
N PRO A 38 14.12 -3.46 -12.86
CA PRO A 38 14.70 -2.40 -13.67
C PRO A 38 14.51 -1.02 -13.04
N GLU A 39 15.51 -0.17 -13.17
CA GLU A 39 15.52 1.15 -12.52
C GLU A 39 14.25 1.97 -12.81
N LYS A 40 13.74 1.88 -14.03
CA LYS A 40 12.50 2.56 -14.44
C LYS A 40 11.25 2.09 -13.70
N TYR A 41 11.32 0.95 -13.04
CA TYR A 41 10.21 0.39 -12.26
C TYR A 41 10.52 0.39 -10.77
N SER A 42 11.59 1.05 -10.34
CA SER A 42 12.00 1.03 -8.94
C SER A 42 10.86 1.49 -8.04
N ALA A 43 10.70 0.76 -6.95
CA ALA A 43 9.67 1.05 -5.97
C ALA A 43 10.27 1.00 -4.57
N PHE A 44 9.64 1.70 -3.65
CA PHE A 44 9.99 1.66 -2.24
C PHE A 44 8.81 1.08 -1.49
N GLY A 45 9.09 0.20 -0.56
CA GLY A 45 8.06 -0.46 0.23
C GLY A 45 8.22 -0.22 1.71
N PHE A 46 7.13 -0.42 2.42
CA PHE A 46 7.12 -0.48 3.87
C PHE A 46 6.84 -1.92 4.29
N LYS A 47 7.45 -2.34 5.40
CA LYS A 47 7.23 -3.67 5.98
C LYS A 47 6.52 -3.53 7.31
N PHE A 48 5.55 -4.40 7.57
CA PHE A 48 4.88 -4.48 8.86
C PHE A 48 5.58 -5.49 9.75
N PHE A 49 5.96 -5.05 10.93
CA PHE A 49 6.51 -5.89 11.98
C PHE A 49 5.57 -5.88 13.19
N TRP A 50 5.18 -7.06 13.66
CA TRP A 50 4.27 -7.17 14.81
C TRP A 50 5.06 -7.22 16.11
N ASN A 51 4.79 -6.25 17.00
CA ASN A 51 5.60 -6.02 18.20
C ASN A 51 5.39 -7.11 19.26
N ASP A 52 4.26 -7.81 19.22
CA ASP A 52 3.95 -8.88 20.19
C ASP A 52 4.56 -10.23 19.84
N GLY A 53 5.26 -10.35 18.73
CA GLY A 53 5.90 -11.59 18.31
C GLY A 53 4.94 -12.65 17.77
N SER A 54 3.66 -12.33 17.59
CA SER A 54 2.67 -13.29 17.06
C SER A 54 2.98 -13.74 15.65
N ILE A 55 3.65 -12.89 14.88
CA ILE A 55 4.13 -13.20 13.54
C ILE A 55 5.63 -12.91 13.53
N PRO A 56 6.49 -13.94 13.49
CA PRO A 56 7.93 -13.76 13.65
C PRO A 56 8.63 -13.11 12.45
N GLU A 57 7.96 -13.11 11.29
CA GLU A 57 8.45 -12.50 10.07
C GLU A 57 7.50 -11.41 9.60
N TYR A 58 7.90 -10.69 8.55
CA TYR A 58 7.00 -9.70 7.95
C TYR A 58 5.89 -10.42 7.18
N ASN A 59 4.64 -10.28 7.62
CA ASN A 59 3.50 -10.80 6.87
C ASN A 59 3.13 -9.91 5.68
N ILE A 60 3.53 -8.64 5.72
CA ILE A 60 3.30 -7.66 4.65
C ILE A 60 4.66 -7.06 4.32
N GLN A 61 5.16 -7.35 3.11
CA GLN A 61 6.47 -6.89 2.67
C GLN A 61 6.44 -5.52 1.98
N HIS A 62 5.31 -5.17 1.38
CA HIS A 62 5.17 -3.90 0.67
C HIS A 62 3.81 -3.29 0.96
N VAL A 63 3.80 -1.99 1.23
CA VAL A 63 2.57 -1.22 1.41
C VAL A 63 2.56 -0.06 0.41
N GLU A 64 1.49 0.04 -0.36
CA GLU A 64 1.22 1.18 -1.23
C GLU A 64 0.04 1.96 -0.65
N LEU A 65 0.31 3.18 -0.18
CA LEU A 65 -0.72 4.05 0.37
C LEU A 65 -1.16 5.04 -0.71
N LYS A 66 -2.42 4.96 -1.09
CA LYS A 66 -3.03 5.81 -2.11
C LYS A 66 -4.14 6.63 -1.46
N GLY A 67 -3.99 7.95 -1.47
CA GLY A 67 -4.98 8.77 -0.81
C GLY A 67 -4.94 10.22 -1.25
N GLY A 68 -5.75 11.02 -0.58
CA GLY A 68 -5.82 12.45 -0.78
C GLY A 68 -7.24 12.96 -0.66
N SER A 69 -7.35 14.27 -0.68
CA SER A 69 -8.63 14.99 -0.64
C SER A 69 -8.99 15.64 -1.98
N LYS A 70 -8.15 15.43 -3.00
CA LYS A 70 -8.33 16.02 -4.32
C LYS A 70 -8.11 14.98 -5.40
N LEU A 71 -8.84 15.13 -6.49
CA LEU A 71 -8.59 14.37 -7.71
C LEU A 71 -7.25 14.80 -8.31
N GLY A 72 -6.54 13.86 -8.91
CA GLY A 72 -5.24 14.11 -9.50
C GLY A 72 -4.70 12.90 -10.25
N THR A 73 -3.40 12.82 -10.38
CA THR A 73 -2.73 11.77 -11.14
C THR A 73 -2.77 10.40 -10.48
N THR A 74 -3.24 10.30 -9.24
CA THR A 74 -3.34 9.02 -8.53
C THR A 74 -4.20 8.01 -9.30
N GLN A 75 -5.32 8.46 -9.89
CA GLN A 75 -6.20 7.60 -10.67
C GLN A 75 -5.46 6.98 -11.86
N GLU A 76 -4.68 7.77 -12.58
CA GLU A 76 -3.91 7.30 -13.73
C GLU A 76 -2.82 6.32 -13.31
N LYS A 77 -2.18 6.58 -12.17
CA LYS A 77 -1.13 5.73 -11.64
C LYS A 77 -1.61 4.33 -11.25
N LEU A 78 -2.89 4.20 -10.88
CA LEU A 78 -3.46 2.89 -10.53
C LEU A 78 -3.39 1.90 -11.69
N PHE A 79 -3.60 2.34 -12.91
CA PHE A 79 -3.50 1.47 -14.08
C PHE A 79 -2.06 1.02 -14.32
N PHE A 80 -1.11 1.92 -14.14
CA PHE A 80 0.31 1.57 -14.22
C PHE A 80 0.70 0.57 -13.13
N ASP A 81 0.12 0.71 -11.94
CA ASP A 81 0.34 -0.25 -10.85
C ASP A 81 -0.13 -1.66 -11.21
N LEU A 82 -1.26 -1.79 -11.92
CA LEU A 82 -1.70 -3.09 -12.41
C LEU A 82 -0.68 -3.74 -13.33
N LEU A 83 -0.07 -2.97 -14.22
CA LEU A 83 0.98 -3.46 -15.10
C LEU A 83 2.20 -3.93 -14.31
N LYS A 84 2.58 -3.20 -13.28
CA LYS A 84 3.70 -3.59 -12.40
C LYS A 84 3.39 -4.90 -11.67
N ILE A 85 2.17 -5.08 -11.19
CA ILE A 85 1.75 -6.31 -10.53
C ILE A 85 1.82 -7.48 -11.51
N GLN A 86 1.28 -7.32 -12.71
CA GLN A 86 1.33 -8.35 -13.75
C GLN A 86 2.75 -8.74 -14.10
N ASP A 87 3.66 -7.79 -14.09
CA ASP A 87 5.07 -7.98 -14.45
C ASP A 87 5.93 -8.43 -13.27
N ASN A 88 5.31 -8.72 -12.12
CA ASN A 88 5.97 -9.19 -10.89
C ASN A 88 7.08 -8.24 -10.40
N VAL A 89 6.83 -6.95 -10.49
CA VAL A 89 7.77 -5.92 -10.00
C VAL A 89 7.90 -5.99 -8.49
N TYR A 90 6.80 -6.23 -7.79
CA TYR A 90 6.80 -6.38 -6.34
C TYR A 90 7.06 -7.85 -5.97
N LYS A 91 7.96 -8.06 -5.03
CA LYS A 91 8.24 -9.40 -4.51
C LYS A 91 7.76 -9.52 -3.07
N GLY A 92 6.99 -10.56 -2.80
CA GLY A 92 6.36 -10.76 -1.51
C GLY A 92 4.96 -10.16 -1.46
N ASN A 93 4.39 -10.16 -0.26
CA ASN A 93 3.01 -9.74 -0.07
C ASN A 93 2.87 -8.22 -0.17
N LEU A 94 1.99 -7.77 -1.05
CA LEU A 94 1.73 -6.36 -1.34
C LEU A 94 0.34 -5.97 -0.86
N LEU A 95 0.28 -4.97 0.01
CA LEU A 95 -0.99 -4.42 0.50
C LEU A 95 -1.19 -3.00 -0.03
N TYR A 96 -2.30 -2.80 -0.75
CA TYR A 96 -2.78 -1.48 -1.11
C TYR A 96 -3.71 -0.96 -0.02
N ILE A 97 -3.46 0.24 0.47
CA ILE A 97 -4.32 0.92 1.42
C ILE A 97 -4.83 2.19 0.77
N PHE A 98 -6.14 2.32 0.65
CA PHE A 98 -6.79 3.51 0.11
C PHE A 98 -7.32 4.37 1.23
N GLU A 99 -7.09 5.69 1.15
CA GLU A 99 -7.42 6.65 2.18
C GLU A 99 -8.14 7.86 1.57
N GLY A 100 -8.99 8.50 2.36
CA GLY A 100 -9.71 9.70 1.94
C GLY A 100 -10.68 9.43 0.79
N ILE A 101 -10.69 10.30 -0.20
CA ILE A 101 -11.59 10.15 -1.35
C ILE A 101 -11.33 8.88 -2.15
N MET A 102 -10.13 8.33 -2.05
CA MET A 102 -9.79 7.11 -2.78
C MET A 102 -10.49 5.87 -2.23
N GLU A 103 -11.04 5.91 -1.02
CA GLU A 103 -11.78 4.77 -0.49
C GLU A 103 -13.06 4.46 -1.29
N THR A 104 -13.69 5.48 -1.85
CA THR A 104 -14.96 5.33 -2.57
C THR A 104 -14.91 5.78 -4.03
N HIS A 105 -13.75 6.22 -4.50
CA HIS A 105 -13.62 6.74 -5.85
C HIS A 105 -13.84 5.64 -6.90
N PRO A 106 -14.54 5.95 -8.02
CA PRO A 106 -14.78 4.95 -9.07
C PRO A 106 -13.51 4.31 -9.64
N CYS A 107 -12.41 5.05 -9.73
CA CYS A 107 -11.13 4.50 -10.19
C CYS A 107 -10.59 3.44 -9.26
N THR A 108 -10.80 3.57 -7.95
CA THR A 108 -10.43 2.57 -6.97
C THR A 108 -11.25 1.29 -7.17
N GLN A 109 -12.55 1.43 -7.38
CA GLN A 109 -13.42 0.29 -7.63
C GLN A 109 -13.01 -0.45 -8.90
N LEU A 110 -12.68 0.28 -9.95
CA LEU A 110 -12.21 -0.32 -11.20
C LEU A 110 -10.86 -1.04 -10.99
N PHE A 111 -9.95 -0.42 -10.25
CA PHE A 111 -8.66 -1.03 -9.91
C PHE A 111 -8.86 -2.38 -9.19
N ILE A 112 -9.73 -2.40 -8.18
CA ILE A 112 -10.02 -3.62 -7.41
C ILE A 112 -10.63 -4.69 -8.33
N HIS A 113 -11.56 -4.29 -9.19
CA HIS A 113 -12.18 -5.20 -10.15
C HIS A 113 -11.13 -5.84 -11.08
N GLU A 114 -10.26 -5.03 -11.66
CA GLU A 114 -9.21 -5.52 -12.54
C GLU A 114 -8.16 -6.35 -11.79
N LEU A 115 -7.83 -5.96 -10.55
CA LEU A 115 -6.91 -6.71 -9.71
C LEU A 115 -7.45 -8.11 -9.41
N ASN A 116 -8.74 -8.23 -9.12
CA ASN A 116 -9.35 -9.52 -8.83
C ASN A 116 -9.26 -10.49 -10.00
N LYS A 117 -9.25 -9.99 -11.24
CA LYS A 117 -9.08 -10.82 -12.43
C LYS A 117 -7.71 -11.47 -12.51
N LEU A 118 -6.71 -10.92 -11.83
CA LEU A 118 -5.35 -11.45 -11.86
C LEU A 118 -5.17 -12.68 -10.96
N ASN A 119 -6.12 -12.95 -10.07
CA ASN A 119 -6.09 -14.09 -9.14
C ASN A 119 -4.76 -14.20 -8.37
N ARG A 120 -4.30 -13.08 -7.80
CA ARG A 120 -3.04 -13.01 -7.06
C ARG A 120 -3.29 -13.16 -5.57
N ASP A 121 -2.68 -14.19 -4.96
CA ASP A 121 -2.76 -14.43 -3.51
C ASP A 121 -1.83 -13.52 -2.72
N ASP A 122 -0.87 -12.90 -3.39
CA ASP A 122 0.16 -12.06 -2.78
C ASP A 122 -0.16 -10.56 -2.88
N VAL A 123 -1.35 -10.18 -3.32
CA VAL A 123 -1.80 -8.79 -3.41
C VAL A 123 -3.17 -8.66 -2.76
N ALA A 124 -3.31 -7.68 -1.88
CA ALA A 124 -4.58 -7.40 -1.20
C ALA A 124 -4.86 -5.91 -1.15
N VAL A 125 -6.10 -5.56 -0.87
CA VAL A 125 -6.57 -4.18 -0.76
C VAL A 125 -7.32 -4.02 0.56
N MET A 126 -7.03 -2.93 1.27
CA MET A 126 -7.79 -2.52 2.46
C MET A 126 -8.07 -1.04 2.40
N MET A 127 -9.17 -0.62 3.04
CA MET A 127 -9.49 0.78 3.23
C MET A 127 -8.88 1.26 4.56
N TYR A 128 -8.28 2.44 4.56
CA TYR A 128 -7.64 3.00 5.75
C TYR A 128 -8.63 3.07 6.93
N SER A 129 -9.88 3.45 6.67
CA SER A 129 -10.92 3.57 7.70
C SER A 129 -11.30 2.22 8.32
N GLU A 130 -10.96 1.11 7.68
CA GLU A 130 -11.31 -0.24 8.13
C GLU A 130 -10.12 -1.02 8.68
N LEU A 131 -8.95 -0.38 8.82
CA LEU A 131 -7.77 -1.06 9.34
C LEU A 131 -7.95 -1.47 10.78
N ASP A 132 -7.71 -2.75 11.09
CA ASP A 132 -7.68 -3.27 12.43
C ASP A 132 -6.60 -4.35 12.57
N GLU A 133 -6.27 -4.69 13.82
CA GLU A 133 -5.20 -5.66 14.11
C GLU A 133 -5.47 -7.02 13.47
N LYS A 134 -6.68 -7.53 13.63
CA LYS A 134 -7.04 -8.86 13.15
C LYS A 134 -6.93 -8.94 11.63
N SER A 135 -7.52 -7.98 10.91
CA SER A 135 -7.50 -7.95 9.45
C SER A 135 -6.08 -7.86 8.91
N LEU A 136 -5.25 -7.02 9.53
CA LEU A 136 -3.86 -6.87 9.10
C LEU A 136 -3.02 -8.12 9.36
N LYS A 137 -3.28 -8.84 10.46
CA LYS A 137 -2.58 -10.09 10.74
C LYS A 137 -2.99 -11.22 9.81
N GLU A 138 -4.23 -11.25 9.36
CA GLU A 138 -4.82 -12.35 8.61
C GLU A 138 -4.84 -12.15 7.10
N VAL A 139 -4.53 -10.95 6.60
CA VAL A 139 -4.73 -10.59 5.19
C VAL A 139 -4.01 -11.53 4.22
N PHE A 140 -2.86 -12.08 4.61
CA PHE A 140 -2.10 -13.03 3.80
C PHE A 140 -1.90 -14.38 4.50
N ALA A 141 -2.70 -14.64 5.50
CA ALA A 141 -2.59 -15.91 6.24
C ALA A 141 -3.10 -17.12 5.44
#